data_25b524528c9ae6a0772e14d08e346d18
#
_entry.id   25b524528c9ae6a0772e14d08e346d18
#
_cell.length_a   1.000
_cell.length_b   1.000
_cell.length_c   1.000
_cell.angle_alpha   90.00
_cell.angle_beta   90.00
_cell.angle_gamma   90.00
#
_symmetry.space_group_name_H-M   'P 1'
#
loop_
_entity.id
_entity.type
_entity.pdbx_description
1 polymer ?
#
loop_
_entity_poly.entity_id
_entity_poly.type
_entity_poly.pdbx_seq_one_letter_code
_entity_poly.pdbx_strand_id
1 'polypeptide(L)'
;MKNINSLKSLHDALEYEICRQAEVLEEGGIVYQETRHWEPSRRRTVVMRVKETADDYRMYPDPDLVPFDLSDEFIERCRARVPELPDAKRDRYVRDWDLKRYDAARIAGDPDVAGLFESAASAVDASVVPMVANVVVNLAFGREDVNAAQVASLARLLAGDAITFAQAREVLEAVAGGDGDPERIVDERGLRQSNDVEALAAIVENVLRSCSEQVRQYQEGNKKVVGYLVGQCMKASRGSGNPKLFSQLLTQRLQS
;
A
#
# COMPACT_ATOMS: atom_id res chain seq x y z
N MET A 1 -3.69 -30.30 -12.29
CA MET A 1 -4.93 -30.66 -11.58
C MET A 1 -6.13 -30.04 -12.26
N LYS A 2 -7.32 -30.65 -12.17
CA LYS A 2 -8.59 -30.15 -12.72
C LYS A 2 -9.70 -30.13 -11.68
N ASN A 3 -10.79 -29.41 -11.97
CA ASN A 3 -12.02 -29.37 -11.17
C ASN A 3 -11.84 -28.73 -9.78
N ILE A 4 -11.22 -27.58 -9.74
CA ILE A 4 -10.96 -26.81 -8.52
C ILE A 4 -11.81 -25.56 -8.57
N ASN A 5 -12.84 -25.48 -7.72
CA ASN A 5 -13.86 -24.43 -7.77
C ASN A 5 -13.71 -23.39 -6.65
N SER A 6 -12.69 -23.50 -5.80
CA SER A 6 -12.44 -22.53 -4.72
C SER A 6 -10.95 -22.47 -4.39
N LEU A 7 -10.51 -21.34 -3.82
CA LEU A 7 -9.14 -21.18 -3.33
C LEU A 7 -8.81 -22.19 -2.22
N LYS A 8 -9.77 -22.51 -1.37
CA LYS A 8 -9.59 -23.55 -0.34
C LYS A 8 -9.34 -24.92 -0.98
N SER A 9 -10.13 -25.30 -1.98
CA SER A 9 -9.92 -26.57 -2.69
C SER A 9 -8.60 -26.62 -3.44
N LEU A 10 -8.14 -25.47 -3.95
CA LEU A 10 -6.82 -25.36 -4.57
C LEU A 10 -5.69 -25.62 -3.55
N HIS A 11 -5.75 -24.97 -2.40
CA HIS A 11 -4.79 -25.15 -1.32
C HIS A 11 -4.76 -26.61 -0.86
N ASP A 12 -5.91 -27.16 -0.49
CA ASP A 12 -6.04 -28.54 0.01
C ASP A 12 -5.54 -29.58 -1.02
N ALA A 13 -5.81 -29.35 -2.31
CA ALA A 13 -5.37 -30.22 -3.38
C ALA A 13 -3.85 -30.16 -3.61
N LEU A 14 -3.26 -28.98 -3.48
CA LEU A 14 -1.81 -28.80 -3.60
C LEU A 14 -1.07 -29.45 -2.42
N GLU A 15 -1.53 -29.24 -1.20
CA GLU A 15 -0.94 -29.91 -0.02
C GLU A 15 -1.00 -31.42 -0.15
N TYR A 16 -2.16 -31.98 -0.54
CA TYR A 16 -2.30 -33.41 -0.77
C TYR A 16 -1.30 -33.92 -1.82
N GLU A 17 -1.16 -33.21 -2.95
CA GLU A 17 -0.23 -33.64 -4.02
C GLU A 17 1.22 -33.55 -3.60
N ILE A 18 1.61 -32.56 -2.82
CA ILE A 18 2.97 -32.46 -2.27
C ILE A 18 3.30 -33.68 -1.42
N CYS A 19 2.41 -34.04 -0.48
CA CYS A 19 2.58 -35.21 0.38
C CYS A 19 2.62 -36.50 -0.44
N ARG A 20 1.63 -36.71 -1.32
CA ARG A 20 1.56 -37.91 -2.16
C ARG A 20 2.79 -38.10 -3.03
N GLN A 21 3.30 -37.04 -3.66
CA GLN A 21 4.47 -37.14 -4.52
C GLN A 21 5.74 -37.39 -3.70
N ALA A 22 5.85 -36.81 -2.52
CA ALA A 22 6.93 -37.11 -1.60
C ALA A 22 6.93 -38.59 -1.19
N GLU A 23 5.80 -39.14 -0.79
CA GLU A 23 5.63 -40.55 -0.43
C GLU A 23 6.05 -41.47 -1.60
N VAL A 24 5.59 -41.19 -2.83
CA VAL A 24 5.98 -41.99 -4.02
C VAL A 24 7.49 -41.97 -4.24
N LEU A 25 8.15 -40.83 -4.05
CA LEU A 25 9.59 -40.70 -4.24
C LEU A 25 10.38 -41.37 -3.10
N GLU A 26 9.91 -41.27 -1.87
CA GLU A 26 10.51 -41.91 -0.69
C GLU A 26 10.44 -43.44 -0.78
N GLU A 27 9.37 -43.98 -1.36
CA GLU A 27 9.22 -45.41 -1.65
C GLU A 27 10.03 -45.89 -2.88
N GLY A 28 10.79 -44.99 -3.51
CA GLY A 28 11.59 -45.28 -4.71
C GLY A 28 10.78 -45.39 -6.01
N GLY A 29 9.53 -44.90 -5.99
CA GLY A 29 8.66 -44.83 -7.15
C GLY A 29 8.95 -43.64 -8.06
N ILE A 30 8.18 -43.55 -9.15
CA ILE A 30 8.30 -42.47 -10.15
C ILE A 30 7.01 -41.65 -10.18
N VAL A 31 7.12 -40.35 -10.12
CA VAL A 31 6.00 -39.43 -10.33
C VAL A 31 5.81 -39.21 -11.83
N TYR A 32 4.75 -39.75 -12.37
CA TYR A 32 4.39 -39.59 -13.78
C TYR A 32 3.67 -38.28 -14.05
N GLN A 33 3.85 -37.74 -15.25
CA GLN A 33 3.07 -36.59 -15.69
C GLN A 33 1.64 -37.04 -16.03
N GLU A 34 0.70 -36.65 -15.16
CA GLU A 34 -0.69 -37.09 -15.26
C GLU A 34 -1.66 -35.95 -14.97
N THR A 35 -2.87 -36.08 -15.48
CA THR A 35 -3.97 -35.19 -15.09
C THR A 35 -4.73 -35.83 -13.93
N ARG A 36 -4.85 -35.11 -12.83
CA ARG A 36 -5.56 -35.54 -11.64
C ARG A 36 -6.76 -34.62 -11.35
N HIS A 37 -7.80 -35.22 -10.81
CA HIS A 37 -9.02 -34.56 -10.38
C HIS A 37 -9.06 -34.47 -8.85
N TRP A 38 -9.43 -33.31 -8.30
CA TRP A 38 -9.66 -33.15 -6.87
C TRP A 38 -11.05 -33.65 -6.48
N GLU A 39 -11.13 -34.56 -5.52
CA GLU A 39 -12.37 -35.05 -4.90
C GLU A 39 -12.52 -34.40 -3.50
N PRO A 40 -13.31 -33.32 -3.33
CA PRO A 40 -13.46 -32.64 -2.06
C PRO A 40 -14.02 -33.54 -0.94
N SER A 41 -14.93 -34.46 -1.29
CA SER A 41 -15.57 -35.39 -0.33
C SER A 41 -14.58 -36.37 0.28
N ARG A 42 -13.55 -36.76 -0.47
CA ARG A 42 -12.52 -37.72 -0.04
C ARG A 42 -11.19 -37.03 0.28
N ARG A 43 -11.11 -35.71 0.07
CA ARG A 43 -9.91 -34.90 0.27
C ARG A 43 -8.66 -35.50 -0.36
N ARG A 44 -8.79 -35.99 -1.60
CA ARG A 44 -7.70 -36.59 -2.37
C ARG A 44 -7.79 -36.26 -3.83
N THR A 45 -6.67 -36.46 -4.54
CA THR A 45 -6.66 -36.42 -5.98
C THR A 45 -6.81 -37.82 -6.56
N VAL A 46 -7.48 -37.92 -7.72
CA VAL A 46 -7.69 -39.16 -8.47
C VAL A 46 -7.15 -38.98 -9.88
N VAL A 47 -6.44 -39.99 -10.37
CA VAL A 47 -5.91 -40.01 -11.74
C VAL A 47 -7.07 -40.01 -12.74
N MET A 48 -7.06 -39.10 -13.68
CA MET A 48 -7.98 -39.07 -14.80
C MET A 48 -7.34 -39.60 -16.09
N ARG A 49 -6.11 -39.18 -16.34
CA ARG A 49 -5.38 -39.50 -17.56
C ARG A 49 -3.89 -39.40 -17.29
N VAL A 50 -3.18 -40.44 -17.62
CA VAL A 50 -1.72 -40.43 -17.71
C VAL A 50 -1.35 -39.76 -19.03
N LYS A 51 -0.46 -38.78 -18.99
CA LYS A 51 0.13 -38.20 -20.19
C LYS A 51 1.32 -39.09 -20.58
N GLU A 52 1.17 -39.88 -21.59
CA GLU A 52 2.33 -40.54 -22.21
C GLU A 52 3.23 -39.43 -22.75
N THR A 53 4.50 -39.49 -22.36
CA THR A 53 5.52 -38.58 -22.81
C THR A 53 5.60 -38.63 -24.31
N ALA A 54 5.32 -37.61 -24.94
CA ALA A 54 5.85 -37.16 -26.15
C ALA A 54 4.94 -36.17 -26.81
N ASP A 55 4.51 -35.91 -27.55
CA ASP A 55 3.88 -35.04 -28.49
C ASP A 55 2.79 -34.18 -27.79
N ASP A 56 3.24 -33.21 -27.02
CA ASP A 56 2.40 -32.06 -26.76
C ASP A 56 2.06 -31.48 -28.14
N TYR A 57 0.81 -31.67 -28.58
CA TYR A 57 0.32 -31.15 -29.85
C TYR A 57 0.66 -29.69 -30.13
N ARG A 58 1.01 -28.93 -29.08
CA ARG A 58 1.48 -27.56 -29.18
C ARG A 58 2.93 -27.41 -29.62
N MET A 59 3.70 -28.50 -29.63
CA MET A 59 5.09 -28.54 -30.12
C MET A 59 5.19 -28.94 -31.60
N TYR A 60 4.07 -29.33 -32.21
CA TYR A 60 4.04 -29.58 -33.64
C TYR A 60 4.07 -28.24 -34.39
N PRO A 61 4.98 -28.05 -35.36
CA PRO A 61 4.93 -26.91 -36.24
C PRO A 61 3.57 -26.84 -36.94
N ASP A 62 2.93 -25.70 -36.89
CA ASP A 62 1.69 -25.49 -37.65
C ASP A 62 2.06 -25.46 -39.14
N PRO A 63 1.46 -26.32 -39.97
CA PRO A 63 1.81 -26.42 -41.40
C PRO A 63 1.48 -25.14 -42.17
N ASP A 64 0.59 -24.28 -41.64
CA ASP A 64 0.20 -23.01 -42.27
C ASP A 64 1.09 -21.83 -41.82
N LEU A 65 1.98 -22.03 -40.84
CA LEU A 65 2.90 -21.01 -40.37
C LEU A 65 4.33 -21.28 -40.84
N VAL A 66 4.87 -20.31 -41.55
CA VAL A 66 6.28 -20.34 -42.01
C VAL A 66 7.20 -20.07 -40.78
N PRO A 67 8.32 -20.81 -40.64
CA PRO A 67 9.31 -20.48 -39.60
C PRO A 67 9.78 -19.04 -39.72
N PHE A 68 9.81 -18.33 -38.57
CA PHE A 68 10.35 -16.99 -38.47
C PHE A 68 11.77 -17.06 -37.94
N ASP A 69 12.68 -16.48 -38.65
CA ASP A 69 14.07 -16.30 -38.19
C ASP A 69 14.22 -14.87 -37.67
N LEU A 70 14.31 -14.74 -36.36
CA LEU A 70 14.45 -13.43 -35.70
C LEU A 70 15.92 -13.07 -35.61
N SER A 71 16.34 -12.00 -36.29
CA SER A 71 17.71 -11.53 -36.19
C SER A 71 18.02 -11.00 -34.79
N ASP A 72 19.30 -11.09 -34.38
CA ASP A 72 19.76 -10.58 -33.09
C ASP A 72 19.47 -9.07 -32.96
N GLU A 73 19.58 -8.31 -34.06
CA GLU A 73 19.26 -6.89 -34.09
C GLU A 73 17.77 -6.61 -33.79
N PHE A 74 16.87 -7.48 -34.26
CA PHE A 74 15.45 -7.36 -33.95
C PHE A 74 15.21 -7.64 -32.48
N ILE A 75 15.83 -8.68 -31.91
CA ILE A 75 15.73 -9.05 -30.52
C ILE A 75 16.25 -7.92 -29.63
N GLU A 76 17.43 -7.34 -29.94
CA GLU A 76 18.00 -6.24 -29.16
C GLU A 76 17.13 -4.97 -29.22
N ARG A 77 16.56 -4.65 -30.39
CA ARG A 77 15.59 -3.56 -30.49
C ARG A 77 14.35 -3.79 -29.61
N CYS A 78 13.85 -5.02 -29.55
CA CYS A 78 12.74 -5.35 -28.69
C CYS A 78 13.13 -5.22 -27.20
N ARG A 79 14.31 -5.71 -26.80
CA ARG A 79 14.83 -5.57 -25.43
C ARG A 79 14.96 -4.11 -25.02
N ALA A 80 15.50 -3.26 -25.90
CA ALA A 80 15.65 -1.83 -25.64
C ALA A 80 14.32 -1.09 -25.44
N ARG A 81 13.20 -1.67 -25.92
CA ARG A 81 11.85 -1.11 -25.78
C ARG A 81 11.08 -1.65 -24.58
N VAL A 82 11.59 -2.68 -23.93
CA VAL A 82 10.95 -3.21 -22.70
C VAL A 82 11.08 -2.16 -21.60
N PRO A 83 9.97 -1.67 -21.04
CA PRO A 83 10.04 -0.73 -19.92
C PRO A 83 10.54 -1.42 -18.65
N GLU A 84 10.88 -0.63 -17.65
CA GLU A 84 11.20 -1.18 -16.33
C GLU A 84 10.04 -2.02 -15.79
N LEU A 85 10.33 -3.28 -15.45
CA LEU A 85 9.33 -4.22 -15.00
C LEU A 85 8.85 -3.89 -13.56
N PRO A 86 7.61 -4.26 -13.19
CA PRO A 86 7.05 -3.94 -11.87
C PRO A 86 7.92 -4.40 -10.70
N ASP A 87 8.55 -5.58 -10.77
CA ASP A 87 9.44 -6.06 -9.71
C ASP A 87 10.70 -5.21 -9.56
N ALA A 88 11.32 -4.84 -10.69
CA ALA A 88 12.50 -3.95 -10.67
C ALA A 88 12.13 -2.55 -10.14
N LYS A 89 10.98 -2.04 -10.57
CA LYS A 89 10.43 -0.76 -10.14
C LYS A 89 10.13 -0.77 -8.63
N ARG A 90 9.50 -1.83 -8.11
CA ARG A 90 9.28 -2.02 -6.66
C ARG A 90 10.60 -2.01 -5.88
N ASP A 91 11.59 -2.77 -6.35
CA ASP A 91 12.88 -2.88 -5.64
C ASP A 91 13.66 -1.56 -5.71
N ARG A 92 13.51 -0.79 -6.79
CA ARG A 92 14.03 0.58 -6.90
C ARG A 92 13.35 1.52 -5.89
N TYR A 93 12.03 1.48 -5.75
CA TYR A 93 11.31 2.32 -4.79
C TYR A 93 11.71 2.06 -3.34
N VAL A 94 11.92 0.79 -2.99
CA VAL A 94 12.43 0.41 -1.66
C VAL A 94 13.86 0.91 -1.45
N ARG A 95 14.74 0.74 -2.44
CA ARG A 95 16.16 1.10 -2.33
C ARG A 95 16.39 2.60 -2.33
N ASP A 96 15.75 3.33 -3.25
CA ASP A 96 16.07 4.72 -3.52
C ASP A 96 15.27 5.70 -2.64
N TRP A 97 14.08 5.28 -2.18
CA TRP A 97 13.17 6.12 -1.39
C TRP A 97 12.74 5.52 -0.06
N ASP A 98 13.34 4.42 0.36
CA ASP A 98 13.04 3.71 1.63
C ASP A 98 11.55 3.40 1.82
N LEU A 99 10.82 3.10 0.74
CA LEU A 99 9.42 2.75 0.82
C LEU A 99 9.23 1.37 1.45
N LYS A 100 8.16 1.20 2.19
CA LYS A 100 7.74 -0.12 2.64
C LYS A 100 7.47 -1.01 1.42
N ARG A 101 7.99 -2.24 1.45
CA ARG A 101 7.85 -3.19 0.33
C ARG A 101 6.39 -3.39 -0.12
N TYR A 102 5.45 -3.35 0.81
CA TYR A 102 4.02 -3.46 0.52
C TYR A 102 3.51 -2.28 -0.31
N ASP A 103 3.83 -1.05 0.09
CA ASP A 103 3.40 0.17 -0.61
C ASP A 103 4.07 0.26 -1.99
N ALA A 104 5.38 -0.03 -2.05
CA ALA A 104 6.14 -0.09 -3.29
C ALA A 104 5.56 -1.12 -4.28
N ALA A 105 5.16 -2.30 -3.80
CA ALA A 105 4.54 -3.34 -4.63
C ALA A 105 3.16 -2.91 -5.16
N ARG A 106 2.35 -2.25 -4.33
CA ARG A 106 1.05 -1.73 -4.76
C ARG A 106 1.17 -0.67 -5.83
N ILE A 107 2.11 0.28 -5.66
CA ILE A 107 2.34 1.35 -6.63
C ILE A 107 2.89 0.78 -7.93
N ALA A 108 3.92 -0.08 -7.86
CA ALA A 108 4.57 -0.64 -9.04
C ALA A 108 3.69 -1.62 -9.83
N GLY A 109 2.66 -2.20 -9.19
CA GLY A 109 1.75 -3.15 -9.80
C GLY A 109 0.75 -2.55 -10.79
N ASP A 110 0.56 -1.23 -10.78
CA ASP A 110 -0.33 -0.50 -11.66
C ASP A 110 0.45 0.60 -12.38
N PRO A 111 0.53 0.56 -13.73
CA PRO A 111 1.32 1.53 -14.51
C PRO A 111 0.87 2.98 -14.34
N ASP A 112 -0.43 3.24 -14.23
CA ASP A 112 -0.98 4.60 -14.12
C ASP A 112 -0.70 5.16 -12.72
N VAL A 113 -0.88 4.34 -11.69
CA VAL A 113 -0.52 4.68 -10.30
C VAL A 113 0.98 4.90 -10.16
N ALA A 114 1.82 4.07 -10.80
CA ALA A 114 3.27 4.26 -10.81
C ALA A 114 3.66 5.57 -11.51
N GLY A 115 3.03 5.89 -12.63
CA GLY A 115 3.25 7.15 -13.35
C GLY A 115 2.87 8.38 -12.51
N LEU A 116 1.72 8.35 -11.85
CA LEU A 116 1.26 9.39 -10.92
C LEU A 116 2.26 9.57 -9.77
N PHE A 117 2.68 8.47 -9.15
CA PHE A 117 3.63 8.48 -8.05
C PHE A 117 4.99 9.03 -8.47
N GLU A 118 5.60 8.54 -9.55
CA GLU A 118 6.91 8.98 -10.03
C GLU A 118 6.91 10.46 -10.41
N SER A 119 5.83 10.91 -11.08
CA SER A 119 5.67 12.32 -11.43
C SER A 119 5.55 13.21 -10.19
N ALA A 120 4.77 12.80 -9.18
CA ALA A 120 4.64 13.54 -7.94
C ALA A 120 5.94 13.50 -7.10
N ALA A 121 6.64 12.36 -7.06
CA ALA A 121 7.90 12.19 -6.35
C ALA A 121 9.02 13.08 -6.93
N SER A 122 9.05 13.24 -8.25
CA SER A 122 10.02 14.13 -8.92
C SER A 122 9.84 15.61 -8.61
N ALA A 123 8.66 16.00 -8.13
CA ALA A 123 8.31 17.38 -7.81
C ALA A 123 8.56 17.76 -6.35
N VAL A 124 9.06 16.85 -5.52
CA VAL A 124 9.28 17.07 -4.08
C VAL A 124 10.69 16.67 -3.66
N ASP A 125 11.10 17.13 -2.47
CA ASP A 125 12.36 16.68 -1.88
C ASP A 125 12.31 15.20 -1.50
N ALA A 126 13.45 14.52 -1.52
CA ALA A 126 13.55 13.08 -1.22
C ALA A 126 12.93 12.70 0.15
N SER A 127 13.02 13.56 1.14
CA SER A 127 12.43 13.37 2.47
C SER A 127 10.90 13.33 2.46
N VAL A 128 10.25 13.89 1.43
CA VAL A 128 8.79 13.95 1.29
C VAL A 128 8.25 12.76 0.47
N VAL A 129 9.09 12.09 -0.31
CA VAL A 129 8.66 10.99 -1.19
C VAL A 129 7.90 9.86 -0.44
N PRO A 130 8.28 9.44 0.78
CA PRO A 130 7.47 8.48 1.54
C PRO A 130 6.05 8.98 1.84
N MET A 131 5.87 10.29 2.01
CA MET A 131 4.54 10.89 2.19
C MET A 131 3.77 10.92 0.87
N VAL A 132 4.42 11.15 -0.27
CA VAL A 132 3.81 11.00 -1.62
C VAL A 132 3.26 9.58 -1.79
N ALA A 133 4.06 8.55 -1.45
CA ALA A 133 3.62 7.16 -1.51
C ALA A 133 2.41 6.91 -0.60
N ASN A 134 2.41 7.46 0.60
CA ASN A 134 1.28 7.36 1.53
C ASN A 134 0.00 8.00 0.96
N VAL A 135 0.10 9.19 0.37
CA VAL A 135 -1.04 9.88 -0.28
C VAL A 135 -1.55 9.05 -1.46
N VAL A 136 -0.66 8.58 -2.33
CA VAL A 136 -1.03 7.76 -3.50
C VAL A 136 -1.73 6.47 -3.06
N VAL A 137 -1.15 5.72 -2.14
CA VAL A 137 -1.68 4.41 -1.71
C VAL A 137 -3.02 4.51 -0.99
N ASN A 138 -3.22 5.55 -0.17
CA ASN A 138 -4.36 5.63 0.74
C ASN A 138 -5.44 6.63 0.32
N LEU A 139 -5.13 7.59 -0.55
CA LEU A 139 -6.08 8.63 -0.96
C LEU A 139 -6.30 8.69 -2.47
N ALA A 140 -5.25 8.53 -3.29
CA ALA A 140 -5.29 8.76 -4.72
C ALA A 140 -5.22 7.47 -5.58
N PHE A 141 -5.22 6.30 -4.97
CA PHE A 141 -5.08 5.03 -5.69
C PHE A 141 -6.25 4.78 -6.64
N GLY A 142 -5.94 4.63 -7.94
CA GLY A 142 -6.94 4.40 -8.98
C GLY A 142 -7.83 5.61 -9.29
N ARG A 143 -7.45 6.82 -8.88
CA ARG A 143 -8.17 8.06 -9.18
C ARG A 143 -7.60 8.71 -10.43
N GLU A 144 -8.46 8.96 -11.41
CA GLU A 144 -8.14 9.67 -12.64
C GLU A 144 -8.36 11.19 -12.55
N ASP A 145 -9.08 11.63 -11.51
CA ASP A 145 -9.47 13.02 -11.27
C ASP A 145 -8.44 13.82 -10.46
N VAL A 146 -7.28 13.22 -10.18
CA VAL A 146 -6.19 13.82 -9.39
C VAL A 146 -4.88 13.74 -10.17
N ASN A 147 -4.15 14.85 -10.24
CA ASN A 147 -2.87 14.91 -10.92
C ASN A 147 -1.66 14.92 -9.96
N ALA A 148 -0.46 14.72 -10.52
CA ALA A 148 0.78 14.63 -9.78
C ALA A 148 1.12 15.90 -8.97
N ALA A 149 0.81 17.09 -9.49
CA ALA A 149 1.07 18.33 -8.79
C ALA A 149 0.21 18.47 -7.52
N GLN A 150 -1.04 18.04 -7.59
CA GLN A 150 -1.95 18.03 -6.45
C GLN A 150 -1.52 17.03 -5.38
N VAL A 151 -1.07 15.83 -5.79
CA VAL A 151 -0.52 14.83 -4.87
C VAL A 151 0.75 15.35 -4.20
N ALA A 152 1.65 15.99 -4.94
CA ALA A 152 2.88 16.57 -4.42
C ALA A 152 2.60 17.70 -3.40
N SER A 153 1.63 18.58 -3.71
CA SER A 153 1.20 19.66 -2.82
C SER A 153 0.63 19.10 -1.50
N LEU A 154 -0.28 18.13 -1.58
CA LEU A 154 -0.83 17.45 -0.39
C LEU A 154 0.26 16.76 0.43
N ALA A 155 1.21 16.09 -0.22
CA ALA A 155 2.31 15.43 0.47
C ALA A 155 3.21 16.43 1.22
N ARG A 156 3.49 17.62 0.65
CA ARG A 156 4.23 18.68 1.34
C ARG A 156 3.47 19.20 2.55
N LEU A 157 2.16 19.46 2.41
CA LEU A 157 1.32 19.94 3.50
C LEU A 157 1.27 18.93 4.67
N LEU A 158 1.19 17.63 4.37
CA LEU A 158 1.22 16.57 5.37
C LEU A 158 2.61 16.40 6.00
N ALA A 159 3.67 16.43 5.21
CA ALA A 159 5.04 16.30 5.70
C ALA A 159 5.47 17.47 6.58
N GLY A 160 4.94 18.68 6.30
CA GLY A 160 5.11 19.87 7.12
C GLY A 160 4.18 19.97 8.33
N ASP A 161 3.40 18.93 8.63
CA ASP A 161 2.38 18.94 9.69
C ASP A 161 1.43 20.17 9.57
N ALA A 162 1.20 20.68 8.34
CA ALA A 162 0.30 21.82 8.10
C ALA A 162 -1.18 21.39 8.14
N ILE A 163 -1.45 20.13 7.80
CA ILE A 163 -2.78 19.53 7.85
C ILE A 163 -2.71 18.08 8.36
N THR A 164 -3.84 17.57 8.86
CA THR A 164 -3.98 16.16 9.23
C THR A 164 -4.33 15.31 8.01
N PHE A 165 -4.13 13.98 8.12
CA PHE A 165 -4.51 13.04 7.06
C PHE A 165 -6.02 13.02 6.76
N ALA A 166 -6.85 13.29 7.78
CA ALA A 166 -8.31 13.44 7.61
C ALA A 166 -8.65 14.69 6.77
N GLN A 167 -7.99 15.82 7.05
CA GLN A 167 -8.12 17.05 6.28
C GLN A 167 -7.58 16.89 4.86
N ALA A 168 -6.48 16.17 4.68
CA ALA A 168 -5.94 15.87 3.34
C ALA A 168 -6.96 15.12 2.48
N ARG A 169 -7.73 14.19 3.06
CA ARG A 169 -8.82 13.52 2.36
C ARG A 169 -9.91 14.50 1.94
N GLU A 170 -10.33 15.40 2.84
CA GLU A 170 -11.34 16.43 2.54
C GLU A 170 -10.87 17.37 1.43
N VAL A 171 -9.60 17.77 1.47
CA VAL A 171 -8.99 18.62 0.44
C VAL A 171 -8.95 17.89 -0.90
N LEU A 172 -8.58 16.59 -0.90
CA LEU A 172 -8.54 15.80 -2.13
C LEU A 172 -9.93 15.66 -2.78
N GLU A 173 -10.98 15.46 -1.99
CA GLU A 173 -12.34 15.42 -2.51
C GLU A 173 -12.78 16.78 -3.11
N ALA A 174 -12.37 17.89 -2.52
CA ALA A 174 -12.64 19.22 -3.06
C ALA A 174 -11.85 19.45 -4.37
N VAL A 175 -10.61 19.03 -4.44
CA VAL A 175 -9.78 19.07 -5.66
C VAL A 175 -10.42 18.27 -6.79
N ALA A 176 -10.91 17.07 -6.51
CA ALA A 176 -11.63 16.24 -7.46
C ALA A 176 -12.94 16.86 -7.94
N GLY A 177 -13.59 17.65 -7.07
CA GLY A 177 -14.76 18.45 -7.42
C GLY A 177 -14.47 19.67 -8.32
N GLY A 178 -13.18 19.93 -8.66
CA GLY A 178 -12.77 21.02 -9.53
C GLY A 178 -12.34 22.30 -8.82
N ASP A 179 -12.20 22.29 -7.48
CA ASP A 179 -11.81 23.47 -6.69
C ASP A 179 -10.32 23.88 -6.86
N GLY A 180 -9.51 23.11 -7.58
CA GLY A 180 -8.19 23.54 -8.05
C GLY A 180 -7.00 23.13 -7.16
N ASP A 181 -6.30 24.10 -6.54
CA ASP A 181 -5.06 23.89 -5.83
C ASP A 181 -5.28 23.49 -4.35
N PRO A 182 -4.67 22.39 -3.86
CA PRO A 182 -4.75 21.98 -2.46
C PRO A 182 -4.36 23.05 -1.44
N GLU A 183 -3.30 23.83 -1.70
CA GLU A 183 -2.87 24.90 -0.77
C GLU A 183 -3.92 25.98 -0.64
N ARG A 184 -4.51 26.40 -1.77
CA ARG A 184 -5.58 27.38 -1.75
C ARG A 184 -6.81 26.89 -0.98
N ILE A 185 -7.22 25.64 -1.18
CA ILE A 185 -8.36 25.06 -0.46
C ILE A 185 -8.09 25.02 1.05
N VAL A 186 -6.87 24.63 1.45
CA VAL A 186 -6.46 24.60 2.87
C VAL A 186 -6.56 25.98 3.49
N ASP A 187 -6.12 27.04 2.78
CA ASP A 187 -6.14 28.41 3.28
C ASP A 187 -7.58 28.98 3.31
N GLU A 188 -8.36 28.80 2.25
CA GLU A 188 -9.76 29.28 2.16
C GLU A 188 -10.66 28.62 3.21
N ARG A 189 -10.43 27.33 3.51
CA ARG A 189 -11.22 26.61 4.52
C ARG A 189 -10.67 26.69 5.93
N GLY A 190 -9.53 27.37 6.13
CA GLY A 190 -8.89 27.52 7.44
C GLY A 190 -8.45 26.18 8.05
N LEU A 191 -8.01 25.23 7.22
CA LEU A 191 -7.65 23.87 7.65
C LEU A 191 -6.22 23.79 8.19
N ARG A 192 -5.39 24.85 8.07
CA ARG A 192 -4.02 24.82 8.60
C ARG A 192 -4.00 24.57 10.09
N GLN A 193 -3.14 23.66 10.50
CA GLN A 193 -2.89 23.41 11.90
C GLN A 193 -2.11 24.58 12.52
N SER A 194 -2.53 24.98 13.71
CA SER A 194 -1.77 25.91 14.54
C SER A 194 -0.63 25.16 15.21
N ASN A 195 0.59 25.61 14.97
CA ASN A 195 1.80 25.15 15.65
C ASN A 195 2.28 26.16 16.71
N ASP A 196 1.43 27.11 17.08
CA ASP A 196 1.72 28.09 18.15
C ASP A 196 1.72 27.37 19.49
N VAL A 197 2.93 27.13 20.01
CA VAL A 197 3.16 26.35 21.22
C VAL A 197 2.50 27.05 22.45
N GLU A 198 2.47 28.38 22.51
CA GLU A 198 1.88 29.12 23.63
C GLU A 198 0.36 29.00 23.63
N ALA A 199 -0.27 29.17 22.46
CA ALA A 199 -1.70 29.00 22.31
C ALA A 199 -2.14 27.51 22.59
N LEU A 200 -1.36 26.55 22.11
CA LEU A 200 -1.63 25.13 22.36
C LEU A 200 -1.42 24.75 23.83
N ALA A 201 -0.41 25.34 24.52
CA ALA A 201 -0.18 25.11 25.94
C ALA A 201 -1.34 25.64 26.81
N ALA A 202 -1.91 26.79 26.46
CA ALA A 202 -3.09 27.31 27.15
C ALA A 202 -4.31 26.38 27.02
N ILE A 203 -4.50 25.77 25.84
CA ILE A 203 -5.56 24.78 25.63
C ILE A 203 -5.31 23.53 26.47
N VAL A 204 -4.06 23.02 26.50
CA VAL A 204 -3.66 21.87 27.32
C VAL A 204 -3.95 22.13 28.80
N GLU A 205 -3.60 23.26 29.33
CA GLU A 205 -3.86 23.62 30.74
C GLU A 205 -5.36 23.64 31.05
N ASN A 206 -6.17 24.20 30.17
CA ASN A 206 -7.62 24.21 30.35
C ASN A 206 -8.20 22.80 30.34
N VAL A 207 -7.74 21.93 29.42
CA VAL A 207 -8.18 20.55 29.32
C VAL A 207 -7.74 19.75 30.56
N LEU A 208 -6.52 19.90 31.04
CA LEU A 208 -6.05 19.21 32.24
C LEU A 208 -6.86 19.62 33.49
N ARG A 209 -7.26 20.87 33.62
CA ARG A 209 -8.14 21.33 34.70
C ARG A 209 -9.56 20.72 34.63
N SER A 210 -10.10 20.60 33.41
CA SER A 210 -11.45 20.07 33.19
C SER A 210 -11.52 18.53 33.26
N CYS A 211 -10.38 17.84 33.06
CA CYS A 211 -10.27 16.39 33.01
C CYS A 211 -9.49 15.81 34.21
N SER A 212 -9.75 16.30 35.42
CA SER A 212 -9.02 15.93 36.65
C SER A 212 -9.01 14.42 36.95
N GLU A 213 -10.11 13.71 36.63
CA GLU A 213 -10.19 12.27 36.80
C GLU A 213 -9.20 11.52 35.89
N GLN A 214 -9.07 11.94 34.64
CA GLN A 214 -8.13 11.36 33.68
C GLN A 214 -6.67 11.67 34.04
N VAL A 215 -6.41 12.84 34.58
CA VAL A 215 -5.09 13.20 35.11
C VAL A 215 -4.71 12.27 36.27
N ARG A 216 -5.63 11.98 37.20
CA ARG A 216 -5.42 11.02 38.28
C ARG A 216 -5.14 9.63 37.76
N GLN A 217 -5.91 9.14 36.78
CA GLN A 217 -5.68 7.83 36.14
C GLN A 217 -4.30 7.72 35.49
N TYR A 218 -3.80 8.82 34.89
CA TYR A 218 -2.43 8.85 34.36
C TYR A 218 -1.38 8.72 35.46
N GLN A 219 -1.56 9.42 36.59
CA GLN A 219 -0.68 9.33 37.76
C GLN A 219 -0.69 7.95 38.42
N GLU A 220 -1.83 7.24 38.37
CA GLU A 220 -1.99 5.85 38.78
C GLU A 220 -1.36 4.83 37.81
N GLY A 221 -0.74 5.30 36.69
CA GLY A 221 0.01 4.48 35.73
C GLY A 221 -0.72 4.16 34.42
N ASN A 222 -1.95 4.61 34.23
CA ASN A 222 -2.70 4.38 32.99
C ASN A 222 -2.29 5.39 31.89
N LYS A 223 -1.18 5.12 31.21
CA LYS A 223 -0.66 5.99 30.12
C LYS A 223 -1.58 6.08 28.91
N LYS A 224 -2.55 5.16 28.71
CA LYS A 224 -3.48 5.18 27.57
C LYS A 224 -4.42 6.38 27.58
N VAL A 225 -4.60 7.01 28.72
CA VAL A 225 -5.46 8.20 28.89
C VAL A 225 -4.95 9.42 28.11
N VAL A 226 -3.65 9.47 27.78
CA VAL A 226 -3.10 10.58 26.97
C VAL A 226 -3.83 10.70 25.62
N GLY A 227 -4.17 9.60 24.98
CA GLY A 227 -4.94 9.63 23.73
C GLY A 227 -6.32 10.29 23.88
N TYR A 228 -7.00 10.05 24.99
CA TYR A 228 -8.27 10.72 25.31
C TYR A 228 -8.07 12.23 25.53
N LEU A 229 -7.05 12.61 26.29
CA LEU A 229 -6.73 14.03 26.55
C LEU A 229 -6.35 14.79 25.27
N VAL A 230 -5.59 14.15 24.35
CA VAL A 230 -5.32 14.69 23.01
C VAL A 230 -6.62 14.94 22.25
N GLY A 231 -7.56 13.98 22.29
CA GLY A 231 -8.89 14.15 21.70
C GLY A 231 -9.67 15.35 22.25
N GLN A 232 -9.59 15.61 23.56
CA GLN A 232 -10.22 16.77 24.20
C GLN A 232 -9.52 18.08 23.79
N CYS A 233 -8.19 18.10 23.68
CA CYS A 233 -7.45 19.25 23.16
C CYS A 233 -7.83 19.55 21.70
N MET A 234 -7.94 18.51 20.86
CA MET A 234 -8.39 18.65 19.47
C MET A 234 -9.81 19.23 19.39
N LYS A 235 -10.71 18.78 20.27
CA LYS A 235 -12.07 19.33 20.34
C LYS A 235 -12.08 20.78 20.79
N ALA A 236 -11.27 21.14 21.80
CA ALA A 236 -11.16 22.50 22.30
C ALA A 236 -10.54 23.45 21.28
N SER A 237 -9.59 23.00 20.45
CA SER A 237 -9.02 23.75 19.33
C SER A 237 -9.86 23.74 18.06
N ARG A 238 -11.05 23.13 18.07
CA ARG A 238 -11.89 22.92 16.88
C ARG A 238 -11.17 22.24 15.72
N GLY A 239 -10.24 21.33 16.03
CA GLY A 239 -9.44 20.60 15.05
C GLY A 239 -8.24 21.36 14.48
N SER A 240 -7.98 22.59 14.89
CA SER A 240 -6.86 23.42 14.37
C SER A 240 -5.52 23.18 15.06
N GLY A 241 -5.47 22.49 16.21
CA GLY A 241 -4.23 22.23 16.92
C GLY A 241 -3.48 21.00 16.37
N ASN A 242 -2.14 21.04 16.42
CA ASN A 242 -1.33 19.90 16.01
C ASN A 242 -1.39 18.76 17.06
N PRO A 243 -1.91 17.56 16.71
CA PRO A 243 -2.06 16.45 17.67
C PRO A 243 -0.73 15.96 18.26
N LYS A 244 0.38 16.04 17.49
CA LYS A 244 1.71 15.65 17.98
C LYS A 244 2.18 16.60 19.06
N LEU A 245 2.02 17.92 18.84
CA LEU A 245 2.38 18.94 19.83
C LEU A 245 1.50 18.82 21.07
N PHE A 246 0.20 18.59 20.93
CA PHE A 246 -0.67 18.32 22.08
C PHE A 246 -0.19 17.10 22.88
N SER A 247 0.18 16.00 22.21
CA SER A 247 0.69 14.81 22.89
C SER A 247 2.00 15.10 23.65
N GLN A 248 2.90 15.89 23.08
CA GLN A 248 4.16 16.27 23.71
C GLN A 248 3.91 17.15 24.92
N LEU A 249 3.12 18.22 24.76
CA LEU A 249 2.80 19.16 25.84
C LEU A 249 2.05 18.47 27.00
N LEU A 250 1.07 17.60 26.69
CA LEU A 250 0.37 16.80 27.70
C LEU A 250 1.34 15.90 28.46
N THR A 251 2.22 15.18 27.74
CA THR A 251 3.19 14.28 28.40
C THR A 251 4.14 15.07 29.30
N GLN A 252 4.63 16.22 28.85
CA GLN A 252 5.51 17.10 29.65
C GLN A 252 4.81 17.60 30.89
N ARG A 253 3.54 18.06 30.78
CA ARG A 253 2.78 18.62 31.93
C ARG A 253 2.29 17.55 32.90
N LEU A 254 2.06 16.33 32.47
CA LEU A 254 1.65 15.20 33.32
C LEU A 254 2.82 14.53 34.05
N GLN A 255 4.07 14.80 33.63
CA GLN A 255 5.29 14.30 34.27
C GLN A 255 5.92 15.32 35.25
N SER A 256 5.53 16.58 35.14
CA SER A 256 5.92 17.66 36.07
C SER A 256 4.96 17.72 37.24
#